data_da3a128305eb4ef63ec96afad871467c
#
_entry.id   da3a128305eb4ef63ec96afad871467c
#
_cell.length_a   1.000
_cell.length_b   1.000
_cell.length_c   1.000
_cell.angle_alpha   90.00
_cell.angle_beta   90.00
_cell.angle_gamma   90.00
#
_symmetry.space_group_name_H-M   'P 1'
#
loop_
_entity.id
_entity.type
_entity.pdbx_description
1 polymer ?
#
loop_
_entity_poly.entity_id
_entity_poly.type
_entity_poly.pdbx_seq_one_letter_code
_entity_poly.pdbx_strand_id
1 'polypeptide(L)'
;MSDTAILSLEGLIIGYDDPLVEPISLEVKPGEIVAILGPSGIGKTTLIRTIAGLVRPLGGSFELNVEPRGGLGYIPQRLGLIRHATVAHNVSLGARMRVKWSLDMFKERKERTFEAIRTLGIEDKASEPVRRLSGGQQRRVATARTLAQRPELMLADEFLGELDQTNVDIVLGAVRDLVQIGTAVIMVEHHEDNAKNFATRIWEIK
;
A
#
# COMPACT_ATOMS: atom_id res chain seq x y z
N MET A 1 -12.18 -19.05 5.85
CA MET A 1 -11.12 -18.20 5.26
C MET A 1 -10.30 -19.11 4.38
N SER A 2 -10.05 -18.79 3.12
CA SER A 2 -9.25 -19.66 2.24
C SER A 2 -7.81 -19.69 2.77
N ASP A 3 -7.26 -20.89 2.89
CA ASP A 3 -5.88 -21.12 3.36
C ASP A 3 -4.81 -20.79 2.29
N THR A 4 -5.26 -20.27 1.15
CA THR A 4 -4.41 -19.95 -0.01
C THR A 4 -3.71 -18.63 0.23
N ALA A 5 -2.37 -18.61 0.06
CA ALA A 5 -1.56 -17.41 0.14
C ALA A 5 -1.98 -16.40 -0.95
N ILE A 6 -2.02 -15.11 -0.59
CA ILE A 6 -2.27 -14.02 -1.53
C ILE A 6 -0.99 -13.65 -2.30
N LEU A 7 0.16 -13.88 -1.68
CA LEU A 7 1.48 -13.75 -2.27
C LEU A 7 2.35 -14.91 -1.82
N SER A 8 3.04 -15.56 -2.75
CA SER A 8 4.08 -16.56 -2.50
C SER A 8 5.35 -16.17 -3.26
N LEU A 9 6.47 -16.07 -2.55
CA LEU A 9 7.81 -15.85 -3.11
C LEU A 9 8.60 -17.14 -2.93
N GLU A 10 9.21 -17.64 -4.01
CA GLU A 10 10.00 -18.87 -4.00
C GLU A 10 11.41 -18.59 -4.54
N GLY A 11 12.38 -18.46 -3.62
CA GLY A 11 13.75 -18.18 -3.96
C GLY A 11 13.91 -16.92 -4.83
N LEU A 12 13.09 -15.89 -4.59
CA LEU A 12 13.06 -14.66 -5.39
C LEU A 12 14.37 -13.91 -5.25
N ILE A 13 15.03 -13.64 -6.37
CA ILE A 13 16.27 -12.86 -6.45
C ILE A 13 15.94 -11.47 -6.95
N ILE A 14 16.15 -10.47 -6.10
CA ILE A 14 15.89 -9.06 -6.41
C ILE A 14 17.19 -8.31 -6.68
N GLY A 15 17.13 -7.36 -7.62
CA GLY A 15 18.26 -6.51 -8.01
C GLY A 15 17.98 -5.81 -9.33
N TYR A 16 19.01 -5.13 -9.84
CA TYR A 16 18.98 -4.51 -11.17
C TYR A 16 19.95 -5.26 -12.10
N ASP A 17 21.27 -5.18 -11.84
CA ASP A 17 22.29 -5.92 -12.57
C ASP A 17 22.80 -7.09 -11.74
N ASP A 18 22.94 -6.90 -10.42
CA ASP A 18 23.41 -7.89 -9.46
C ASP A 18 22.37 -8.12 -8.35
N PRO A 19 22.37 -9.32 -7.72
CA PRO A 19 21.54 -9.60 -6.55
C PRO A 19 21.87 -8.63 -5.40
N LEU A 20 20.83 -8.08 -4.77
CA LEU A 20 20.98 -7.18 -3.62
C LEU A 20 21.02 -7.94 -2.29
N VAL A 21 20.35 -9.08 -2.22
CA VAL A 21 20.23 -9.89 -1.00
C VAL A 21 20.16 -11.37 -1.39
N GLU A 22 20.27 -12.27 -0.40
CA GLU A 22 20.02 -13.69 -0.57
C GLU A 22 18.62 -13.97 -1.14
N PRO A 23 18.43 -15.10 -1.82
CA PRO A 23 17.12 -15.48 -2.36
C PRO A 23 16.02 -15.48 -1.31
N ILE A 24 14.91 -14.82 -1.61
CA ILE A 24 13.80 -14.57 -0.69
C ILE A 24 12.70 -15.62 -0.89
N SER A 25 12.26 -16.25 0.20
CA SER A 25 11.04 -17.07 0.23
C SER A 25 10.13 -16.54 1.33
N LEU A 26 8.89 -16.20 0.97
CA LEU A 26 7.92 -15.58 1.86
C LEU A 26 6.50 -15.87 1.35
N GLU A 27 5.62 -16.29 2.25
CA GLU A 27 4.18 -16.36 1.98
C GLU A 27 3.44 -15.31 2.79
N VAL A 28 2.41 -14.71 2.21
CA VAL A 28 1.51 -13.76 2.86
C VAL A 28 0.07 -14.20 2.65
N LYS A 29 -0.70 -14.26 3.74
CA LYS A 29 -2.11 -14.67 3.73
C LYS A 29 -3.06 -13.47 3.78
N PRO A 30 -4.32 -13.63 3.32
CA PRO A 30 -5.33 -12.60 3.48
C PRO A 30 -5.49 -12.16 4.94
N GLY A 31 -5.59 -10.85 5.18
CA GLY A 31 -5.72 -10.29 6.53
C GLY A 31 -4.41 -10.27 7.34
N GLU A 32 -3.27 -10.57 6.73
CA GLU A 32 -1.96 -10.51 7.38
C GLU A 32 -1.29 -9.15 7.14
N ILE A 33 -0.59 -8.64 8.15
CA ILE A 33 0.26 -7.44 8.04
C ILE A 33 1.70 -7.87 8.23
N VAL A 34 2.50 -7.81 7.17
CA VAL A 34 3.93 -8.12 7.20
C VAL A 34 4.72 -6.82 7.15
N ALA A 35 5.47 -6.53 8.21
CA ALA A 35 6.44 -5.43 8.21
C ALA A 35 7.82 -5.94 7.79
N ILE A 36 8.40 -5.31 6.77
CA ILE A 36 9.75 -5.59 6.30
C ILE A 36 10.69 -4.61 6.97
N LEU A 37 11.61 -5.13 7.79
CA LEU A 37 12.68 -4.38 8.43
C LEU A 37 14.04 -4.74 7.82
N GLY A 38 15.02 -3.90 8.04
CA GLY A 38 16.41 -4.10 7.62
C GLY A 38 17.14 -2.78 7.37
N PRO A 39 18.46 -2.80 7.17
CA PRO A 39 19.28 -1.60 6.94
C PRO A 39 18.81 -0.79 5.73
N SER A 40 19.09 0.52 5.75
CA SER A 40 18.86 1.36 4.57
C SER A 40 19.72 0.89 3.40
N GLY A 41 19.12 0.87 2.18
CA GLY A 41 19.83 0.44 0.96
C GLY A 41 19.90 -1.07 0.74
N ILE A 42 19.45 -1.92 1.68
CA ILE A 42 19.51 -3.39 1.54
C ILE A 42 18.62 -3.95 0.41
N GLY A 43 17.67 -3.18 -0.15
CA GLY A 43 16.80 -3.65 -1.23
C GLY A 43 15.30 -3.72 -0.87
N LYS A 44 14.85 -3.23 0.29
CA LYS A 44 13.43 -3.26 0.70
C LYS A 44 12.49 -2.64 -0.34
N THR A 45 12.81 -1.44 -0.81
CA THR A 45 12.06 -0.75 -1.90
C THR A 45 12.11 -1.55 -3.20
N THR A 46 13.24 -2.20 -3.52
CA THR A 46 13.38 -3.04 -4.71
C THR A 46 12.47 -4.26 -4.61
N LEU A 47 12.39 -4.91 -3.44
CA LEU A 47 11.47 -6.01 -3.20
C LEU A 47 10.00 -5.58 -3.43
N ILE A 48 9.57 -4.49 -2.79
CA ILE A 48 8.22 -3.95 -2.98
C ILE A 48 7.94 -3.66 -4.46
N ARG A 49 8.89 -3.04 -5.18
CA ARG A 49 8.75 -2.75 -6.61
C ARG A 49 8.73 -4.00 -7.47
N THR A 50 9.47 -5.04 -7.10
CA THR A 50 9.46 -6.32 -7.80
C THR A 50 8.08 -6.99 -7.66
N ILE A 51 7.53 -7.05 -6.44
CA ILE A 51 6.17 -7.58 -6.20
C ILE A 51 5.12 -6.74 -6.94
N ALA A 52 5.30 -5.40 -7.00
CA ALA A 52 4.42 -4.50 -7.75
C ALA A 52 4.56 -4.63 -9.30
N GLY A 53 5.46 -5.48 -9.80
CA GLY A 53 5.71 -5.67 -11.24
C GLY A 53 6.45 -4.49 -11.89
N LEU A 54 7.05 -3.60 -11.11
CA LEU A 54 7.79 -2.41 -11.61
C LEU A 54 9.28 -2.71 -11.85
N VAL A 55 9.81 -3.76 -11.25
CA VAL A 55 11.17 -4.26 -11.45
C VAL A 55 11.07 -5.75 -11.75
N ARG A 56 11.83 -6.24 -12.74
CA ARG A 56 11.88 -7.68 -13.02
C ARG A 56 12.80 -8.37 -12.02
N PRO A 57 12.41 -9.54 -11.47
CA PRO A 57 13.32 -10.33 -10.67
C PRO A 57 14.49 -10.84 -11.51
N LEU A 58 15.64 -11.01 -10.88
CA LEU A 58 16.84 -11.62 -11.50
C LEU A 58 16.73 -13.14 -11.53
N GLY A 59 15.94 -13.74 -10.66
CA GLY A 59 15.69 -15.18 -10.58
C GLY A 59 14.64 -15.54 -9.55
N GLY A 60 14.36 -16.83 -9.42
CA GLY A 60 13.27 -17.32 -8.61
C GLY A 60 11.90 -17.05 -9.24
N SER A 61 10.84 -17.20 -8.45
CA SER A 61 9.47 -16.95 -8.89
C SER A 61 8.63 -16.29 -7.80
N PHE A 62 7.55 -15.65 -8.19
CA PHE A 62 6.49 -15.24 -7.26
C PHE A 62 5.13 -15.42 -7.90
N GLU A 63 4.17 -15.77 -7.08
CA GLU A 63 2.77 -15.88 -7.43
C GLU A 63 1.95 -14.85 -6.66
N LEU A 64 1.12 -14.10 -7.37
CA LEU A 64 0.27 -13.06 -6.81
C LEU A 64 -1.20 -13.39 -7.12
N ASN A 65 -1.91 -13.86 -6.08
CA ASN A 65 -3.30 -14.33 -6.18
C ASN A 65 -4.26 -13.19 -5.84
N VAL A 66 -4.31 -12.16 -6.71
CA VAL A 66 -5.21 -11.02 -6.59
C VAL A 66 -5.93 -10.77 -7.91
N GLU A 67 -7.08 -10.12 -7.84
CA GLU A 67 -7.77 -9.67 -9.05
C GLU A 67 -6.84 -8.80 -9.94
N PRO A 68 -6.71 -9.09 -11.23
CA PRO A 68 -5.79 -8.37 -12.12
C PRO A 68 -6.05 -6.86 -12.17
N ARG A 69 -7.31 -6.45 -12.01
CA ARG A 69 -7.70 -5.05 -11.98
C ARG A 69 -8.00 -4.57 -10.58
N GLY A 70 -7.05 -3.84 -10.00
CA GLY A 70 -7.22 -3.17 -8.71
C GLY A 70 -7.10 -4.08 -7.49
N GLY A 71 -6.72 -5.36 -7.65
CA GLY A 71 -6.44 -6.25 -6.53
C GLY A 71 -5.15 -5.91 -5.80
N LEU A 72 -4.18 -5.31 -6.50
CA LEU A 72 -2.94 -4.81 -5.92
C LEU A 72 -3.01 -3.29 -5.73
N GLY A 73 -2.83 -2.81 -4.50
CA GLY A 73 -2.65 -1.40 -4.14
C GLY A 73 -1.18 -1.11 -3.83
N TYR A 74 -0.68 0.05 -4.26
CA TYR A 74 0.71 0.44 -4.00
C TYR A 74 0.82 1.89 -3.56
N ILE A 75 1.45 2.12 -2.41
CA ILE A 75 1.85 3.44 -1.93
C ILE A 75 3.38 3.53 -2.02
N PRO A 76 3.93 4.17 -3.05
CA PRO A 76 5.37 4.35 -3.16
C PRO A 76 5.87 5.44 -2.19
N GLN A 77 7.15 5.40 -1.85
CA GLN A 77 7.81 6.40 -1.01
C GLN A 77 7.56 7.85 -1.49
N ARG A 78 7.53 8.08 -2.82
CA ARG A 78 7.21 9.39 -3.43
C ARG A 78 5.72 9.62 -3.69
N LEU A 79 4.84 8.85 -3.05
CA LEU A 79 3.37 8.92 -3.05
C LEU A 79 2.66 8.84 -4.41
N GLY A 80 3.29 9.17 -5.53
CA GLY A 80 2.73 9.10 -6.88
C GLY A 80 1.42 9.88 -7.06
N LEU A 81 1.29 11.06 -6.45
CA LEU A 81 0.09 11.91 -6.54
C LEU A 81 0.18 12.89 -7.72
N ILE A 82 -0.97 13.16 -8.35
CA ILE A 82 -1.09 14.19 -9.38
C ILE A 82 -1.17 15.55 -8.67
N ARG A 83 -0.04 16.27 -8.62
CA ARG A 83 0.13 17.46 -7.78
C ARG A 83 -0.82 18.62 -8.09
N HIS A 84 -1.20 18.80 -9.34
CA HIS A 84 -2.11 19.88 -9.78
C HIS A 84 -3.60 19.50 -9.68
N ALA A 85 -3.91 18.21 -9.54
CA ALA A 85 -5.27 17.72 -9.34
C ALA A 85 -5.70 17.85 -7.87
N THR A 86 -7.00 17.86 -7.64
CA THR A 86 -7.58 17.92 -6.30
C THR A 86 -7.36 16.63 -5.51
N VAL A 87 -7.52 16.71 -4.19
CA VAL A 87 -7.57 15.54 -3.30
C VAL A 87 -8.61 14.54 -3.79
N ALA A 88 -9.86 14.99 -4.00
CA ALA A 88 -10.95 14.13 -4.45
C ALA A 88 -10.63 13.45 -5.79
N HIS A 89 -9.99 14.14 -6.73
CA HIS A 89 -9.55 13.53 -7.98
C HIS A 89 -8.52 12.42 -7.75
N ASN A 90 -7.45 12.69 -6.98
CA ASN A 90 -6.43 11.69 -6.68
C ASN A 90 -7.00 10.45 -6.00
N VAL A 91 -7.88 10.62 -5.02
CA VAL A 91 -8.53 9.50 -4.31
C VAL A 91 -9.48 8.74 -5.24
N SER A 92 -10.22 9.43 -6.12
CA SER A 92 -11.13 8.79 -7.09
C SER A 92 -10.43 7.84 -8.06
N LEU A 93 -9.13 8.03 -8.30
CA LEU A 93 -8.36 7.11 -9.15
C LEU A 93 -8.32 5.70 -8.54
N GLY A 94 -8.17 5.58 -7.21
CA GLY A 94 -8.23 4.29 -6.52
C GLY A 94 -9.59 3.60 -6.71
N ALA A 95 -10.69 4.33 -6.47
CA ALA A 95 -12.04 3.78 -6.66
C ALA A 95 -12.28 3.31 -8.10
N ARG A 96 -11.74 4.02 -9.11
CA ARG A 96 -11.86 3.65 -10.54
C ARG A 96 -11.16 2.33 -10.88
N MET A 97 -10.12 1.97 -10.16
CA MET A 97 -9.38 0.73 -10.43
C MET A 97 -10.22 -0.52 -10.09
N ARG A 98 -11.05 -0.45 -9.04
CA ARG A 98 -11.75 -1.63 -8.52
C ARG A 98 -13.23 -1.70 -8.83
N VAL A 99 -13.91 -0.53 -8.95
CA VAL A 99 -15.34 -0.51 -9.23
C VAL A 99 -15.60 -0.99 -10.65
N LYS A 100 -16.35 -2.09 -10.78
CA LYS A 100 -16.71 -2.69 -12.06
C LYS A 100 -17.72 -1.79 -12.81
N TRP A 101 -17.79 -1.97 -14.11
CA TRP A 101 -18.77 -1.27 -14.96
C TRP A 101 -20.19 -1.73 -14.59
N SER A 102 -21.02 -0.80 -14.16
CA SER A 102 -22.42 -1.01 -13.79
C SER A 102 -23.20 0.30 -13.90
N LEU A 103 -24.53 0.25 -13.81
CA LEU A 103 -25.36 1.46 -13.81
C LEU A 103 -25.08 2.37 -12.61
N ASP A 104 -24.70 1.77 -11.46
CA ASP A 104 -24.42 2.48 -10.21
C ASP A 104 -22.93 2.85 -10.03
N MET A 105 -22.07 2.53 -10.99
CA MET A 105 -20.60 2.68 -10.82
C MET A 105 -20.17 4.11 -10.46
N PHE A 106 -20.86 5.14 -10.97
CA PHE A 106 -20.52 6.53 -10.65
C PHE A 106 -20.85 6.86 -9.20
N LYS A 107 -21.99 6.36 -8.70
CA LYS A 107 -22.41 6.51 -7.30
C LYS A 107 -21.42 5.80 -6.39
N GLU A 108 -21.14 4.53 -6.65
CA GLU A 108 -20.20 3.72 -5.87
C GLU A 108 -18.79 4.34 -5.82
N ARG A 109 -18.27 4.81 -6.97
CA ARG A 109 -16.96 5.51 -7.01
C ARG A 109 -16.95 6.77 -6.16
N LYS A 110 -18.03 7.54 -6.22
CA LYS A 110 -18.19 8.76 -5.41
C LYS A 110 -18.23 8.41 -3.93
N GLU A 111 -19.03 7.44 -3.54
CA GLU A 111 -19.15 6.98 -2.15
C GLU A 111 -17.81 6.50 -1.59
N ARG A 112 -17.11 5.58 -2.27
CA ARG A 112 -15.79 5.09 -1.87
C ARG A 112 -14.76 6.22 -1.76
N THR A 113 -14.81 7.19 -2.69
CA THR A 113 -13.90 8.35 -2.67
C THR A 113 -14.10 9.19 -1.42
N PHE A 114 -15.35 9.57 -1.12
CA PHE A 114 -15.64 10.43 0.02
C PHE A 114 -15.53 9.70 1.36
N GLU A 115 -15.86 8.42 1.43
CA GLU A 115 -15.62 7.57 2.59
C GLU A 115 -14.12 7.56 2.94
N ALA A 116 -13.25 7.26 1.97
CA ALA A 116 -11.81 7.24 2.19
C ALA A 116 -11.23 8.60 2.62
N ILE A 117 -11.71 9.71 2.03
CA ILE A 117 -11.32 11.08 2.40
C ILE A 117 -11.71 11.34 3.87
N ARG A 118 -12.92 10.96 4.27
CA ARG A 118 -13.44 11.12 5.63
C ARG A 118 -12.64 10.27 6.64
N THR A 119 -12.40 9.01 6.32
CA THR A 119 -11.63 8.10 7.18
C THR A 119 -10.23 8.68 7.50
N LEU A 120 -9.64 9.39 6.55
CA LEU A 120 -8.33 10.03 6.74
C LEU A 120 -8.41 11.48 7.27
N GLY A 121 -9.60 12.01 7.60
CA GLY A 121 -9.79 13.35 8.17
C GLY A 121 -9.26 14.47 7.28
N ILE A 122 -9.54 14.41 5.98
CA ILE A 122 -9.10 15.42 4.98
C ILE A 122 -10.26 15.94 4.12
N GLU A 123 -11.50 15.94 4.65
CA GLU A 123 -12.68 16.39 3.93
C GLU A 123 -12.64 17.86 3.56
N ASP A 124 -12.14 18.69 4.47
CA ASP A 124 -11.98 20.13 4.27
C ASP A 124 -11.01 20.48 3.13
N LYS A 125 -10.17 19.51 2.73
CA LYS A 125 -9.21 19.63 1.63
C LYS A 125 -9.66 18.96 0.33
N ALA A 126 -10.85 18.36 0.26
CA ALA A 126 -11.29 17.56 -0.87
C ALA A 126 -11.18 18.28 -2.24
N SER A 127 -11.43 19.59 -2.28
CA SER A 127 -11.31 20.43 -3.48
C SER A 127 -9.94 21.08 -3.68
N GLU A 128 -9.03 20.98 -2.69
CA GLU A 128 -7.71 21.59 -2.76
C GLU A 128 -6.79 20.81 -3.71
N PRO A 129 -5.96 21.51 -4.51
CA PRO A 129 -4.88 20.85 -5.26
C PRO A 129 -3.82 20.27 -4.32
N VAL A 130 -3.39 19.03 -4.58
CA VAL A 130 -2.43 18.32 -3.73
C VAL A 130 -1.13 19.09 -3.48
N ARG A 131 -0.69 19.90 -4.43
CA ARG A 131 0.53 20.73 -4.29
C ARG A 131 0.46 21.76 -3.13
N ARG A 132 -0.73 22.08 -2.61
CA ARG A 132 -0.94 23.01 -1.49
C ARG A 132 -0.94 22.34 -0.13
N LEU A 133 -0.90 21.03 -0.11
CA LEU A 133 -0.97 20.23 1.11
C LEU A 133 0.42 20.05 1.73
N SER A 134 0.46 19.93 3.07
CA SER A 134 1.66 19.50 3.79
C SER A 134 2.04 18.05 3.41
N GLY A 135 3.28 17.63 3.70
CA GLY A 135 3.75 16.26 3.46
C GLY A 135 2.84 15.20 4.11
N GLY A 136 2.48 15.42 5.37
CA GLY A 136 1.57 14.53 6.10
C GLY A 136 0.17 14.46 5.48
N GLN A 137 -0.39 15.59 5.02
CA GLN A 137 -1.66 15.60 4.30
C GLN A 137 -1.56 14.86 2.97
N GLN A 138 -0.46 15.01 2.23
CA GLN A 138 -0.22 14.28 0.98
C GLN A 138 -0.14 12.76 1.23
N ARG A 139 0.49 12.30 2.33
CA ARG A 139 0.52 10.88 2.71
C ARG A 139 -0.89 10.37 2.99
N ARG A 140 -1.70 11.12 3.73
CA ARG A 140 -3.12 10.78 3.94
C ARG A 140 -3.91 10.69 2.63
N VAL A 141 -3.65 11.56 1.65
CA VAL A 141 -4.27 11.47 0.31
C VAL A 141 -3.84 10.18 -0.42
N ALA A 142 -2.55 9.80 -0.36
CA ALA A 142 -2.06 8.57 -0.98
C ALA A 142 -2.69 7.33 -0.32
N THR A 143 -2.81 7.32 1.01
CA THR A 143 -3.50 6.26 1.75
C THR A 143 -4.98 6.24 1.40
N ALA A 144 -5.68 7.38 1.39
CA ALA A 144 -7.10 7.47 1.00
C ALA A 144 -7.34 6.93 -0.42
N ARG A 145 -6.43 7.15 -1.36
CA ARG A 145 -6.51 6.57 -2.70
C ARG A 145 -6.50 5.04 -2.65
N THR A 146 -5.64 4.46 -1.83
CA THR A 146 -5.56 2.99 -1.67
C THR A 146 -6.76 2.45 -0.90
N LEU A 147 -7.27 3.17 0.11
CA LEU A 147 -8.53 2.81 0.80
C LEU A 147 -9.71 2.78 -0.17
N ALA A 148 -9.85 3.80 -1.02
CA ALA A 148 -10.92 3.86 -2.02
C ALA A 148 -10.84 2.74 -3.07
N GLN A 149 -9.64 2.21 -3.31
CA GLN A 149 -9.42 1.05 -4.17
C GLN A 149 -9.90 -0.25 -3.51
N ARG A 150 -9.73 -0.41 -2.18
CA ARG A 150 -10.00 -1.66 -1.43
C ARG A 150 -9.25 -2.85 -2.06
N PRO A 151 -7.92 -2.83 -2.10
CA PRO A 151 -7.13 -3.88 -2.71
C PRO A 151 -7.17 -5.18 -1.88
N GLU A 152 -6.82 -6.30 -2.48
CA GLU A 152 -6.60 -7.59 -1.78
C GLU A 152 -5.21 -7.64 -1.15
N LEU A 153 -4.20 -7.06 -1.84
CA LEU A 153 -2.87 -6.84 -1.29
C LEU A 153 -2.50 -5.36 -1.40
N MET A 154 -2.10 -4.77 -0.27
CA MET A 154 -1.54 -3.42 -0.19
C MET A 154 -0.03 -3.49 0.02
N LEU A 155 0.73 -2.86 -0.86
CA LEU A 155 2.15 -2.62 -0.71
C LEU A 155 2.38 -1.18 -0.28
N ALA A 156 3.19 -0.94 0.77
CA ALA A 156 3.45 0.39 1.30
C ALA A 156 4.94 0.58 1.59
N ASP A 157 5.54 1.54 0.88
CA ASP A 157 6.97 1.84 0.98
C ASP A 157 7.18 3.13 1.78
N GLU A 158 7.58 3.00 3.06
CA GLU A 158 7.84 4.10 3.99
C GLU A 158 6.67 5.11 4.09
N PHE A 159 5.44 4.62 4.08
CA PHE A 159 4.26 5.45 3.96
C PHE A 159 3.88 6.23 5.24
N LEU A 160 4.45 5.87 6.40
CA LEU A 160 4.26 6.56 7.68
C LEU A 160 5.31 7.65 7.95
N GLY A 161 6.36 7.74 7.15
CA GLY A 161 7.42 8.74 7.33
C GLY A 161 6.87 10.17 7.32
N GLU A 162 7.49 11.09 8.08
CA GLU A 162 7.11 12.51 8.21
C GLU A 162 5.70 12.76 8.80
N LEU A 163 5.04 11.74 9.33
CA LEU A 163 3.79 11.90 10.08
C LEU A 163 4.11 12.08 11.57
N ASP A 164 3.39 12.98 12.23
CA ASP A 164 3.31 12.99 13.69
C ASP A 164 2.49 11.80 14.19
N GLN A 165 2.60 11.48 15.48
CA GLN A 165 1.97 10.31 16.07
C GLN A 165 0.44 10.27 15.86
N THR A 166 -0.24 11.41 15.97
CA THR A 166 -1.70 11.49 15.76
C THR A 166 -2.07 11.09 14.32
N ASN A 167 -1.30 11.56 13.34
CA ASN A 167 -1.51 11.21 11.93
C ASN A 167 -1.12 9.75 11.63
N VAL A 168 -0.09 9.21 12.28
CA VAL A 168 0.25 7.78 12.23
C VAL A 168 -0.94 6.95 12.71
N ASP A 169 -1.53 7.27 13.85
CA ASP A 169 -2.64 6.52 14.43
C ASP A 169 -3.89 6.52 13.52
N ILE A 170 -4.21 7.66 12.90
CA ILE A 170 -5.30 7.78 11.92
C ILE A 170 -5.04 6.87 10.71
N VAL A 171 -3.84 6.93 10.14
CA VAL A 171 -3.47 6.14 8.96
C VAL A 171 -3.48 4.65 9.27
N LEU A 172 -2.88 4.24 10.39
CA LEU A 172 -2.84 2.83 10.82
C LEU A 172 -4.23 2.30 11.17
N GLY A 173 -5.08 3.12 11.80
CA GLY A 173 -6.49 2.78 12.06
C GLY A 173 -7.22 2.44 10.76
N ALA A 174 -7.13 3.32 9.77
CA ALA A 174 -7.75 3.12 8.46
C ALA A 174 -7.21 1.88 7.71
N VAL A 175 -5.92 1.57 7.85
CA VAL A 175 -5.34 0.34 7.26
C VAL A 175 -5.81 -0.90 8.00
N ARG A 176 -5.97 -0.85 9.33
CA ARG A 176 -6.57 -1.97 10.09
C ARG A 176 -7.99 -2.30 9.64
N ASP A 177 -8.79 -1.31 9.30
CA ASP A 177 -10.15 -1.53 8.78
C ASP A 177 -10.10 -2.31 7.46
N LEU A 178 -9.15 -2.01 6.56
CA LEU A 178 -8.92 -2.81 5.35
C LEU A 178 -8.53 -4.25 5.66
N VAL A 179 -7.65 -4.44 6.64
CA VAL A 179 -7.18 -5.78 7.04
C VAL A 179 -8.32 -6.63 7.61
N GLN A 180 -9.22 -6.01 8.38
CA GLN A 180 -10.40 -6.71 8.92
C GLN A 180 -11.34 -7.25 7.83
N ILE A 181 -11.38 -6.61 6.65
CA ILE A 181 -12.16 -7.09 5.50
C ILE A 181 -11.37 -8.01 4.57
N GLY A 182 -10.15 -8.42 4.97
CA GLY A 182 -9.34 -9.43 4.29
C GLY A 182 -8.17 -8.90 3.46
N THR A 183 -7.93 -7.59 3.37
CA THR A 183 -6.74 -7.04 2.71
C THR A 183 -5.47 -7.51 3.43
N ALA A 184 -4.50 -8.08 2.70
CA ALA A 184 -3.15 -8.28 3.21
C ALA A 184 -2.32 -7.01 3.03
N VAL A 185 -1.35 -6.77 3.91
CA VAL A 185 -0.48 -5.60 3.84
C VAL A 185 0.98 -6.02 3.94
N ILE A 186 1.80 -5.51 3.04
CA ILE A 186 3.26 -5.55 3.16
C ILE A 186 3.75 -4.11 3.27
N MET A 187 4.40 -3.79 4.37
CA MET A 187 4.90 -2.45 4.63
C MET A 187 6.40 -2.46 4.90
N VAL A 188 7.11 -1.52 4.29
CA VAL A 188 8.51 -1.22 4.63
C VAL A 188 8.51 -0.13 5.69
N GLU A 189 9.18 -0.39 6.81
CA GLU A 189 9.31 0.55 7.92
C GLU A 189 10.75 0.66 8.40
N HIS A 190 11.09 1.83 8.93
CA HIS A 190 12.38 2.08 9.58
C HIS A 190 12.26 2.09 11.11
N HIS A 191 11.07 2.40 11.62
CA HIS A 191 10.80 2.47 13.05
C HIS A 191 10.28 1.11 13.54
N GLU A 192 11.11 0.38 14.27
CA GLU A 192 10.73 -0.93 14.83
C GLU A 192 9.48 -0.87 15.69
N ASP A 193 9.28 0.21 16.45
CA ASP A 193 8.12 0.37 17.33
C ASP A 193 6.82 0.41 16.52
N ASN A 194 6.78 1.11 15.39
CA ASN A 194 5.62 1.12 14.50
C ASN A 194 5.37 -0.29 13.94
N ALA A 195 6.42 -0.98 13.51
CA ALA A 195 6.32 -2.35 13.02
C ALA A 195 5.79 -3.30 14.10
N LYS A 196 6.35 -3.26 15.32
CA LYS A 196 5.95 -4.13 16.46
C LYS A 196 4.52 -3.90 16.91
N ASN A 197 4.05 -2.65 16.88
CA ASN A 197 2.71 -2.30 17.34
C ASN A 197 1.60 -2.57 16.31
N PHE A 198 1.97 -2.69 15.03
CA PHE A 198 0.99 -2.76 13.95
C PHE A 198 1.03 -4.09 13.17
N ALA A 199 2.22 -4.63 12.91
CA ALA A 199 2.36 -5.84 12.10
C ALA A 199 1.94 -7.11 12.86
N THR A 200 1.31 -8.03 12.14
CA THR A 200 1.06 -9.39 12.63
C THR A 200 2.32 -10.25 12.55
N ARG A 201 3.22 -9.92 11.63
CA ARG A 201 4.52 -10.57 11.44
C ARG A 201 5.58 -9.56 11.02
N ILE A 202 6.75 -9.68 11.63
CA ILE A 202 7.96 -8.94 11.21
C ILE A 202 8.82 -9.88 10.41
N TRP A 203 9.30 -9.42 9.27
CA TRP A 203 10.26 -10.12 8.43
C TRP A 203 11.49 -9.24 8.22
N GLU A 204 12.66 -9.76 8.60
CA GLU A 204 13.93 -9.04 8.46
C GLU A 204 14.65 -9.49 7.20
N ILE A 205 14.95 -8.53 6.34
CA ILE A 205 15.80 -8.74 5.16
C ILE A 205 17.28 -8.59 5.59
N LYS A 206 18.08 -9.59 5.24
CA LYS A 206 19.51 -9.69 5.60
C LYS A 206 20.39 -9.68 4.38
#